data_5b79f7f9bcbbd76e4cd6889b9baa91af
#
_entry.id   5b79f7f9bcbbd76e4cd6889b9baa91af
#
_cell.length_a   1.000
_cell.length_b   1.000
_cell.length_c   1.000
_cell.angle_alpha   90.00
_cell.angle_beta   90.00
_cell.angle_gamma   90.00
#
_symmetry.space_group_name_H-M   'P 1'
#
loop_
_entity.id
_entity.type
_entity.pdbx_description
1 polymer ?
#
loop_
_entity_poly.entity_id
_entity_poly.type
_entity_poly.pdbx_seq_one_letter_code
_entity_poly.pdbx_strand_id
1 'polypeptide(L)'
;MNACRDLYSACLKDGRDFGVVVDEAFPGGECEHMPISAFSPGCVHALEKLTRLVIHPIHVNNDGMPVSIVFNDAWSSDLSLFREAGATDAEIQLALAENRATGKARSQDRSFFGVMHALADAIRRATFDGFAGPVFRVYDTAEANKPHHASVFMTRAAKNALTDKKVRKKLWETFGSAMAEDARTYRRGRIVTPTAEGGPPAAAGSEAI
;
A
#
# COMPACT_ATOMS: atom_id res chain seq x y z
N MET A 1 -26.17 -5.32 -11.43
CA MET A 1 -25.78 -5.48 -10.01
C MET A 1 -24.33 -5.96 -10.02
N ASN A 2 -23.42 -5.38 -9.24
CA ASN A 2 -21.99 -5.76 -9.23
C ASN A 2 -21.74 -6.64 -8.00
N ALA A 3 -21.79 -7.96 -8.20
CA ALA A 3 -21.64 -8.94 -7.10
C ALA A 3 -20.33 -8.77 -6.31
N CYS A 4 -19.23 -8.33 -6.97
CA CYS A 4 -17.97 -8.06 -6.28
C CYS A 4 -18.07 -6.86 -5.33
N ARG A 5 -18.80 -5.80 -5.73
CA ARG A 5 -19.03 -4.62 -4.89
C ARG A 5 -19.93 -4.96 -3.70
N ASP A 6 -20.98 -5.73 -3.95
CA ASP A 6 -21.91 -6.14 -2.90
C ASP A 6 -21.18 -6.98 -1.86
N LEU A 7 -20.31 -7.90 -2.30
CA LEU A 7 -19.47 -8.73 -1.44
C LEU A 7 -18.46 -7.88 -0.64
N TYR A 8 -17.78 -6.94 -1.29
CA TYR A 8 -16.84 -6.03 -0.62
C TYR A 8 -17.53 -5.22 0.48
N SER A 9 -18.69 -4.63 0.16
CA SER A 9 -19.48 -3.85 1.11
C SER A 9 -19.93 -4.69 2.30
N ALA A 10 -20.35 -5.94 2.07
CA ALA A 10 -20.71 -6.87 3.14
C ALA A 10 -19.51 -7.22 4.02
N CYS A 11 -18.35 -7.50 3.43
CA CYS A 11 -17.12 -7.79 4.20
C CYS A 11 -16.70 -6.61 5.08
N LEU A 12 -16.73 -5.38 4.56
CA LEU A 12 -16.45 -4.17 5.35
C LEU A 12 -17.40 -4.03 6.54
N LYS A 13 -18.71 -4.23 6.31
CA LYS A 13 -19.73 -4.13 7.35
C LYS A 13 -19.54 -5.17 8.45
N ASP A 14 -19.20 -6.40 8.07
CA ASP A 14 -19.13 -7.55 8.96
C ASP A 14 -17.72 -7.73 9.56
N GLY A 15 -16.74 -6.91 9.17
CA GLY A 15 -15.34 -7.04 9.60
C GLY A 15 -14.65 -8.32 9.12
N ARG A 16 -15.09 -8.86 7.96
CA ARG A 16 -14.52 -10.09 7.38
C ARG A 16 -13.34 -9.78 6.45
N ASP A 17 -12.38 -10.70 6.41
CA ASP A 17 -11.27 -10.63 5.45
C ASP A 17 -11.81 -10.80 4.02
N PHE A 18 -11.87 -9.69 3.29
CA PHE A 18 -12.36 -9.68 1.91
C PHE A 18 -11.53 -10.58 1.00
N GLY A 19 -10.20 -10.61 1.17
CA GLY A 19 -9.32 -11.43 0.34
C GLY A 19 -9.66 -12.91 0.38
N VAL A 20 -10.00 -13.42 1.57
CA VAL A 20 -10.42 -14.82 1.75
C VAL A 20 -11.80 -15.06 1.16
N VAL A 21 -12.75 -14.17 1.47
CA VAL A 21 -14.16 -14.32 1.05
C VAL A 21 -14.30 -14.19 -0.47
N VAL A 22 -13.60 -13.25 -1.10
CA VAL A 22 -13.66 -13.05 -2.55
C VAL A 22 -13.01 -14.22 -3.30
N ASP A 23 -11.92 -14.77 -2.79
CA ASP A 23 -11.22 -15.91 -3.41
C ASP A 23 -12.07 -17.20 -3.36
N GLU A 24 -12.91 -17.34 -2.33
CA GLU A 24 -13.90 -18.42 -2.25
C GLU A 24 -15.05 -18.26 -3.25
N ALA A 25 -15.57 -17.03 -3.38
CA ALA A 25 -16.71 -16.75 -4.23
C ALA A 25 -16.34 -16.59 -5.71
N PHE A 26 -15.12 -16.12 -6.00
CA PHE A 26 -14.61 -15.79 -7.33
C PHE A 26 -13.14 -16.25 -7.49
N PRO A 27 -12.89 -17.57 -7.51
CA PRO A 27 -11.52 -18.13 -7.50
C PRO A 27 -10.71 -17.78 -8.76
N GLY A 28 -11.36 -17.44 -9.86
CA GLY A 28 -10.71 -16.97 -11.09
C GLY A 28 -10.15 -15.54 -11.01
N GLY A 29 -10.50 -14.79 -9.94
CA GLY A 29 -10.04 -13.41 -9.75
C GLY A 29 -10.85 -12.38 -10.54
N GLU A 30 -12.08 -12.69 -10.90
CA GLU A 30 -12.96 -11.85 -11.73
C GLU A 30 -13.13 -10.45 -11.14
N CYS A 31 -13.15 -10.36 -9.80
CA CYS A 31 -13.30 -9.09 -9.10
C CYS A 31 -12.10 -8.14 -9.23
N GLU A 32 -10.91 -8.63 -9.63
CA GLU A 32 -9.76 -7.75 -9.89
C GLU A 32 -9.95 -6.84 -11.11
N HIS A 33 -10.85 -7.23 -12.01
CA HIS A 33 -11.15 -6.51 -13.25
C HIS A 33 -12.41 -5.64 -13.14
N MET A 34 -12.91 -5.47 -11.92
CA MET A 34 -14.13 -4.71 -11.64
C MET A 34 -13.88 -3.64 -10.58
N PRO A 35 -14.59 -2.49 -10.65
CA PRO A 35 -14.62 -1.54 -9.55
C PRO A 35 -15.40 -2.16 -8.39
N ILE A 36 -14.72 -2.50 -7.29
CA ILE A 36 -15.35 -3.14 -6.13
C ILE A 36 -15.83 -2.16 -5.08
N SER A 37 -15.31 -0.93 -5.09
CA SER A 37 -15.78 0.14 -4.20
C SER A 37 -16.79 1.05 -4.88
N ALA A 38 -17.68 1.66 -4.09
CA ALA A 38 -18.58 2.72 -4.56
C ALA A 38 -17.84 4.01 -4.94
N PHE A 39 -16.63 4.20 -4.42
CA PHE A 39 -15.77 5.38 -4.63
C PHE A 39 -14.69 5.15 -5.69
N SER A 40 -14.71 3.98 -6.32
CA SER A 40 -13.71 3.52 -7.26
C SER A 40 -13.64 4.39 -8.51
N PRO A 41 -12.44 4.85 -8.92
CA PRO A 41 -12.21 5.43 -10.24
C PRO A 41 -12.13 4.37 -11.36
N GLY A 42 -12.20 3.09 -11.03
CA GLY A 42 -12.07 1.94 -11.93
C GLY A 42 -11.13 0.87 -11.38
N CYS A 43 -11.12 -0.33 -11.97
CA CYS A 43 -10.20 -1.38 -11.55
C CYS A 43 -8.73 -0.95 -11.68
N VAL A 44 -7.85 -1.57 -10.91
CA VAL A 44 -6.41 -1.30 -10.97
C VAL A 44 -5.82 -1.96 -12.21
N HIS A 45 -5.29 -1.16 -13.13
CA HIS A 45 -4.68 -1.66 -14.38
C HIS A 45 -3.28 -2.23 -14.16
N ALA A 46 -2.87 -3.13 -15.05
CA ALA A 46 -1.58 -3.84 -14.97
C ALA A 46 -0.36 -2.89 -14.87
N LEU A 47 -0.38 -1.80 -15.63
CA LEU A 47 0.72 -0.83 -15.69
C LEU A 47 0.61 0.30 -14.64
N GLU A 48 -0.40 0.26 -13.77
CA GLU A 48 -0.47 1.24 -12.70
C GLU A 48 0.65 1.02 -11.68
N LYS A 49 1.31 2.10 -11.32
CA LYS A 49 2.29 2.16 -10.26
C LYS A 49 1.56 2.31 -8.93
N LEU A 50 1.82 1.40 -8.03
CA LEU A 50 1.25 1.35 -6.69
C LEU A 50 2.31 1.73 -5.67
N THR A 51 1.91 2.52 -4.68
CA THR A 51 2.80 3.14 -3.69
C THR A 51 2.47 2.63 -2.30
N ARG A 52 3.46 2.07 -1.60
CA ARG A 52 3.41 1.72 -0.18
C ARG A 52 4.08 2.82 0.64
N LEU A 53 3.40 3.32 1.67
CA LEU A 53 3.99 4.24 2.64
C LEU A 53 4.90 3.49 3.61
N VAL A 54 6.10 4.01 3.82
CA VAL A 54 7.06 3.51 4.81
C VAL A 54 7.01 4.41 6.04
N ILE A 55 6.76 3.81 7.19
CA ILE A 55 6.55 4.52 8.46
C ILE A 55 7.66 4.16 9.44
N HIS A 56 8.35 5.16 9.97
CA HIS A 56 9.29 5.02 11.08
C HIS A 56 8.54 5.00 12.42
N PRO A 57 8.96 4.21 13.42
CA PRO A 57 10.05 3.24 13.40
C PRO A 57 9.60 1.84 12.94
N ILE A 58 8.31 1.60 12.68
CA ILE A 58 7.76 0.25 12.49
C ILE A 58 8.24 -0.46 11.21
N HIS A 59 8.67 0.29 10.20
CA HIS A 59 9.13 -0.23 8.92
C HIS A 59 10.64 -0.01 8.67
N VAL A 60 11.34 0.54 9.66
CA VAL A 60 12.74 0.96 9.53
C VAL A 60 13.56 0.34 10.65
N ASN A 61 14.74 -0.19 10.34
CA ASN A 61 15.65 -0.75 11.34
C ASN A 61 16.47 0.34 12.05
N ASN A 62 17.32 -0.06 12.99
CA ASN A 62 18.15 0.85 13.78
C ASN A 62 19.20 1.60 12.94
N ASP A 63 19.52 1.08 11.75
CA ASP A 63 20.46 1.72 10.81
C ASP A 63 19.77 2.74 9.90
N GLY A 64 18.46 3.00 10.12
CA GLY A 64 17.66 3.92 9.32
C GLY A 64 17.28 3.36 7.94
N MET A 65 17.29 2.04 7.76
CA MET A 65 16.94 1.39 6.49
C MET A 65 15.59 0.71 6.57
N PRO A 66 14.74 0.82 5.53
CA PRO A 66 13.51 0.07 5.45
C PRO A 66 13.79 -1.43 5.49
N VAL A 67 12.85 -2.17 6.08
CA VAL A 67 12.93 -3.63 6.21
C VAL A 67 11.64 -4.29 5.73
N SER A 68 11.71 -5.57 5.37
CA SER A 68 10.60 -6.31 4.78
C SER A 68 9.32 -6.36 5.62
N ILE A 69 9.40 -5.95 6.89
CA ILE A 69 8.23 -5.84 7.78
C ILE A 69 7.19 -4.81 7.30
N VAL A 70 7.59 -3.88 6.41
CA VAL A 70 6.68 -2.95 5.71
C VAL A 70 5.55 -3.69 4.97
N PHE A 71 5.74 -4.97 4.66
CA PHE A 71 4.78 -5.84 3.96
C PHE A 71 4.06 -6.83 4.88
N ASN A 72 4.17 -6.67 6.21
CA ASN A 72 3.58 -7.60 7.17
C ASN A 72 2.04 -7.70 7.04
N ASP A 73 1.41 -6.58 6.70
CA ASP A 73 -0.06 -6.52 6.58
C ASP A 73 -0.59 -7.45 5.49
N ALA A 74 0.18 -7.69 4.40
CA ALA A 74 -0.21 -8.60 3.33
C ALA A 74 -0.52 -10.03 3.81
N TRP A 75 0.11 -10.46 4.91
CA TRP A 75 -0.15 -11.76 5.51
C TRP A 75 -1.39 -11.76 6.39
N SER A 76 -1.53 -10.77 7.26
CA SER A 76 -2.56 -10.74 8.30
C SER A 76 -3.92 -10.23 7.81
N SER A 77 -3.94 -9.33 6.85
CA SER A 77 -5.15 -8.69 6.33
C SER A 77 -5.03 -8.33 4.86
N ASP A 78 -4.76 -7.07 4.59
CA ASP A 78 -4.49 -6.53 3.27
C ASP A 78 -3.32 -5.56 3.32
N LEU A 79 -2.56 -5.48 2.25
CA LEU A 79 -1.51 -4.50 2.09
C LEU A 79 -2.09 -3.23 1.45
N SER A 80 -2.25 -2.21 2.26
CA SER A 80 -2.76 -0.89 1.85
C SER A 80 -1.76 -0.15 0.98
N LEU A 81 -2.20 0.32 -0.19
CA LEU A 81 -1.41 1.01 -1.20
C LEU A 81 -2.18 2.21 -1.75
N PHE A 82 -1.47 3.09 -2.46
CA PHE A 82 -2.05 4.16 -3.26
C PHE A 82 -1.75 3.97 -4.74
N ARG A 83 -2.70 4.34 -5.60
CA ARG A 83 -2.55 4.42 -7.06
C ARG A 83 -1.84 5.72 -7.37
N GLU A 84 -0.54 5.68 -7.69
CA GLU A 84 0.34 6.85 -7.73
C GLU A 84 -0.18 7.98 -8.64
N ALA A 85 -0.66 7.62 -9.84
CA ALA A 85 -1.08 8.61 -10.82
C ALA A 85 -2.29 9.48 -10.39
N GLY A 86 -3.09 9.00 -9.44
CA GLY A 86 -4.30 9.68 -8.99
C GLY A 86 -4.26 10.14 -7.54
N ALA A 87 -3.39 9.55 -6.72
CA ALA A 87 -3.31 9.86 -5.30
C ALA A 87 -2.94 11.34 -5.06
N THR A 88 -3.73 11.99 -4.24
CA THR A 88 -3.54 13.40 -3.89
C THR A 88 -2.74 13.52 -2.58
N ASP A 89 -2.10 14.67 -2.40
CA ASP A 89 -1.42 14.98 -1.13
C ASP A 89 -2.37 14.87 0.07
N ALA A 90 -3.64 15.27 -0.11
CA ALA A 90 -4.65 15.18 0.95
C ALA A 90 -4.91 13.72 1.39
N GLU A 91 -5.01 12.79 0.44
CA GLU A 91 -5.16 11.34 0.74
C GLU A 91 -3.96 10.79 1.48
N ILE A 92 -2.74 11.16 1.05
CA ILE A 92 -1.49 10.75 1.71
C ILE A 92 -1.42 11.32 3.13
N GLN A 93 -1.73 12.61 3.31
CA GLN A 93 -1.73 13.25 4.63
C GLN A 93 -2.76 12.62 5.57
N LEU A 94 -3.94 12.27 5.06
CA LEU A 94 -4.95 11.56 5.85
C LEU A 94 -4.43 10.22 6.34
N ALA A 95 -3.86 9.39 5.45
CA ALA A 95 -3.29 8.10 5.82
C ALA A 95 -2.14 8.23 6.82
N LEU A 96 -1.30 9.25 6.70
CA LEU A 96 -0.25 9.55 7.66
C LEU A 96 -0.82 9.98 9.02
N ALA A 97 -1.90 10.75 9.04
CA ALA A 97 -2.59 11.13 10.28
C ALA A 97 -3.20 9.92 10.98
N GLU A 98 -3.84 9.01 10.24
CA GLU A 98 -4.36 7.73 10.77
C GLU A 98 -3.25 6.85 11.36
N ASN A 99 -2.10 6.76 10.68
CA ASN A 99 -0.93 6.04 11.19
C ASN A 99 -0.38 6.66 12.48
N ARG A 100 -0.30 7.99 12.57
CA ARG A 100 0.13 8.69 13.80
C ARG A 100 -0.86 8.46 14.93
N ALA A 101 -2.17 8.53 14.67
CA ALA A 101 -3.20 8.25 15.67
C ALA A 101 -3.10 6.82 16.20
N THR A 102 -2.91 5.84 15.31
CA THR A 102 -2.68 4.44 15.68
C THR A 102 -1.40 4.27 16.50
N GLY A 103 -0.33 4.97 16.13
CA GLY A 103 0.93 4.99 16.89
C GLY A 103 0.73 5.53 18.28
N LYS A 104 0.08 6.69 18.41
CA LYS A 104 -0.22 7.33 19.70
C LYS A 104 -1.03 6.40 20.63
N ALA A 105 -2.03 5.70 20.09
CA ALA A 105 -2.82 4.73 20.86
C ALA A 105 -1.98 3.53 21.36
N ARG A 106 -0.81 3.26 20.74
CA ARG A 106 0.14 2.21 21.13
C ARG A 106 1.41 2.73 21.81
N SER A 107 1.43 3.98 22.23
CA SER A 107 2.61 4.66 22.80
C SER A 107 3.84 4.61 21.87
N GLN A 108 3.60 4.72 20.55
CA GLN A 108 4.64 4.74 19.52
C GLN A 108 4.58 6.07 18.78
N ASP A 109 5.70 6.77 18.71
CA ASP A 109 5.82 7.93 17.82
C ASP A 109 6.06 7.45 16.38
N ARG A 110 5.07 7.68 15.49
CA ARG A 110 5.11 7.26 14.10
C ARG A 110 5.25 8.46 13.19
N SER A 111 6.26 8.43 12.34
CA SER A 111 6.52 9.46 11.35
C SER A 111 6.64 8.87 9.94
N PHE A 112 6.37 9.68 8.94
CA PHE A 112 6.58 9.31 7.56
C PHE A 112 8.09 9.20 7.28
N PHE A 113 8.50 8.10 6.67
CA PHE A 113 9.89 7.86 6.28
C PHE A 113 10.08 7.99 4.77
N GLY A 114 9.18 7.41 3.97
CA GLY A 114 9.28 7.40 2.52
C GLY A 114 8.23 6.51 1.86
N VAL A 115 8.44 6.19 0.60
CA VAL A 115 7.57 5.29 -0.16
C VAL A 115 8.36 4.19 -0.87
N MET A 116 7.66 3.11 -1.18
CA MET A 116 8.12 2.06 -2.07
C MET A 116 7.09 1.88 -3.17
N HIS A 117 7.54 1.54 -4.38
CA HIS A 117 6.67 1.42 -5.54
C HIS A 117 6.77 0.03 -6.17
N ALA A 118 5.68 -0.43 -6.77
CA ALA A 118 5.68 -1.56 -7.69
C ALA A 118 4.56 -1.39 -8.73
N LEU A 119 4.73 -2.00 -9.90
CA LEU A 119 3.65 -2.13 -10.86
C LEU A 119 2.64 -3.18 -10.36
N ALA A 120 1.36 -2.93 -10.57
CA ALA A 120 0.30 -3.86 -10.20
C ALA A 120 0.50 -5.24 -10.85
N ASP A 121 0.94 -5.29 -12.11
CA ASP A 121 1.27 -6.51 -12.83
C ASP A 121 2.44 -7.28 -12.18
N ALA A 122 3.49 -6.61 -11.73
CA ALA A 122 4.61 -7.25 -11.04
C ALA A 122 4.17 -7.92 -9.73
N ILE A 123 3.23 -7.32 -9.01
CA ILE A 123 2.64 -7.91 -7.81
C ILE A 123 1.80 -9.14 -8.16
N ARG A 124 0.92 -9.05 -9.17
CA ARG A 124 0.05 -10.16 -9.62
C ARG A 124 0.84 -11.36 -10.13
N ARG A 125 1.97 -11.11 -10.82
CA ARG A 125 2.84 -12.16 -11.38
C ARG A 125 3.87 -12.70 -10.41
N ALA A 126 3.90 -12.24 -9.17
CA ALA A 126 4.83 -12.75 -8.19
C ALA A 126 4.62 -14.26 -7.99
N THR A 127 5.66 -15.04 -8.24
CA THR A 127 5.65 -16.50 -8.14
C THR A 127 6.51 -16.98 -6.99
N PHE A 128 6.24 -18.17 -6.52
CA PHE A 128 6.98 -18.83 -5.44
C PHE A 128 7.34 -20.25 -5.87
N ASP A 129 8.55 -20.66 -5.57
CA ASP A 129 9.00 -22.03 -5.83
C ASP A 129 8.12 -23.04 -5.08
N GLY A 130 7.62 -24.03 -5.81
CA GLY A 130 6.76 -25.08 -5.26
C GLY A 130 5.31 -24.66 -5.02
N PHE A 131 4.89 -23.47 -5.44
CA PHE A 131 3.49 -23.04 -5.41
C PHE A 131 3.00 -22.67 -6.80
N ALA A 132 1.97 -23.39 -7.28
CA ALA A 132 1.32 -23.13 -8.55
C ALA A 132 0.05 -22.29 -8.33
N GLY A 133 -0.08 -21.18 -9.03
CA GLY A 133 -1.24 -20.30 -8.97
C GLY A 133 -0.92 -18.89 -8.52
N PRO A 134 -1.92 -18.01 -8.56
CA PRO A 134 -1.76 -16.63 -8.14
C PRO A 134 -1.60 -16.56 -6.61
N VAL A 135 -0.59 -15.78 -6.17
CA VAL A 135 -0.36 -15.55 -4.74
C VAL A 135 -1.05 -14.29 -4.28
N PHE A 136 -0.99 -13.25 -5.10
CA PHE A 136 -1.55 -11.94 -4.79
C PHE A 136 -2.65 -11.55 -5.76
N ARG A 137 -3.64 -10.86 -5.23
CA ARG A 137 -4.69 -10.14 -5.95
C ARG A 137 -4.60 -8.67 -5.61
N VAL A 138 -4.85 -7.81 -6.59
CA VAL A 138 -4.81 -6.35 -6.41
C VAL A 138 -6.18 -5.79 -6.69
N TYR A 139 -6.80 -5.24 -5.67
CA TYR A 139 -8.15 -4.68 -5.75
C TYR A 139 -8.14 -3.18 -5.56
N ASP A 140 -9.09 -2.53 -6.22
CA ASP A 140 -9.44 -1.14 -5.98
C ASP A 140 -10.35 -1.05 -4.74
N THR A 141 -9.75 -0.69 -3.63
CA THR A 141 -10.41 -0.57 -2.33
C THR A 141 -10.64 0.89 -1.94
N ALA A 142 -10.95 1.72 -2.93
CA ALA A 142 -11.20 3.14 -2.75
C ALA A 142 -12.20 3.44 -1.61
N GLU A 143 -11.92 4.49 -0.86
CA GLU A 143 -12.77 5.01 0.20
C GLU A 143 -13.24 6.43 -0.16
N ALA A 144 -14.29 6.92 0.50
CA ALA A 144 -14.84 8.25 0.21
C ALA A 144 -13.79 9.38 0.31
N ASN A 145 -12.85 9.24 1.23
CA ASN A 145 -11.79 10.20 1.51
C ASN A 145 -10.41 9.76 0.98
N LYS A 146 -10.31 8.56 0.38
CA LYS A 146 -9.14 7.99 -0.27
C LYS A 146 -9.55 7.29 -1.57
N PRO A 147 -10.05 8.01 -2.58
CA PRO A 147 -10.55 7.41 -3.82
C PRO A 147 -9.47 6.71 -4.65
N HIS A 148 -8.20 6.95 -4.40
CA HIS A 148 -7.09 6.26 -5.06
C HIS A 148 -6.41 5.21 -4.17
N HIS A 149 -7.14 4.70 -3.18
CA HIS A 149 -6.67 3.59 -2.36
C HIS A 149 -6.84 2.26 -3.10
N ALA A 150 -5.83 1.41 -2.99
CA ALA A 150 -5.82 0.03 -3.50
C ALA A 150 -5.26 -0.90 -2.43
N SER A 151 -5.63 -2.17 -2.48
CA SER A 151 -5.11 -3.17 -1.56
C SER A 151 -4.62 -4.41 -2.29
N VAL A 152 -3.54 -5.00 -1.76
CA VAL A 152 -3.08 -6.34 -2.15
C VAL A 152 -3.54 -7.34 -1.11
N PHE A 153 -4.24 -8.36 -1.55
CA PHE A 153 -4.66 -9.50 -0.74
C PHE A 153 -3.95 -10.77 -1.20
N MET A 154 -3.67 -11.65 -0.27
CA MET A 154 -3.24 -13.00 -0.60
C MET A 154 -4.42 -13.88 -0.93
N THR A 155 -4.24 -14.78 -1.92
CA THR A 155 -5.20 -15.85 -2.15
C THR A 155 -5.24 -16.80 -0.96
N ARG A 156 -6.38 -17.45 -0.74
CA ARG A 156 -6.53 -18.43 0.33
C ARG A 156 -5.55 -19.59 0.21
N ALA A 157 -5.38 -20.09 -1.03
CA ALA A 157 -4.43 -21.16 -1.32
C ALA A 157 -3.00 -20.77 -0.93
N ALA A 158 -2.58 -19.54 -1.24
CA ALA A 158 -1.27 -19.04 -0.87
C ALA A 158 -1.10 -18.86 0.65
N LYS A 159 -2.12 -18.36 1.35
CA LYS A 159 -2.10 -18.27 2.84
C LYS A 159 -1.91 -19.63 3.49
N ASN A 160 -2.48 -20.69 2.93
CA ASN A 160 -2.35 -22.04 3.46
C ASN A 160 -1.00 -22.70 3.14
N ALA A 161 -0.35 -22.33 2.04
CA ALA A 161 0.86 -23.00 1.54
C ALA A 161 2.18 -22.28 1.88
N LEU A 162 2.13 -20.98 2.08
CA LEU A 162 3.32 -20.15 2.27
C LEU A 162 3.50 -19.74 3.73
N THR A 163 4.61 -19.08 4.03
CA THR A 163 4.89 -18.47 5.33
C THR A 163 5.01 -16.96 5.20
N ASP A 164 4.64 -16.23 6.25
CA ASP A 164 4.78 -14.78 6.33
C ASP A 164 6.17 -14.29 5.88
N LYS A 165 7.25 -14.92 6.36
CA LYS A 165 8.62 -14.55 5.99
C LYS A 165 8.88 -14.65 4.48
N LYS A 166 8.39 -15.72 3.81
CA LYS A 166 8.54 -15.89 2.35
C LYS A 166 7.76 -14.81 1.60
N VAL A 167 6.53 -14.53 2.03
CA VAL A 167 5.66 -13.52 1.44
C VAL A 167 6.28 -12.13 1.53
N ARG A 168 6.73 -11.72 2.71
CA ARG A 168 7.39 -10.43 2.91
C ARG A 168 8.66 -10.28 2.08
N LYS A 169 9.46 -11.35 1.99
CA LYS A 169 10.67 -11.36 1.16
C LYS A 169 10.32 -11.15 -0.32
N LYS A 170 9.31 -11.85 -0.83
CA LYS A 170 8.89 -11.71 -2.23
C LYS A 170 8.36 -10.31 -2.55
N LEU A 171 7.51 -9.75 -1.69
CA LEU A 171 7.04 -8.37 -1.84
C LEU A 171 8.20 -7.37 -1.77
N TRP A 172 9.16 -7.59 -0.87
CA TRP A 172 10.38 -6.79 -0.81
C TRP A 172 11.15 -6.81 -2.13
N GLU A 173 11.33 -7.97 -2.74
CA GLU A 173 11.97 -8.11 -4.04
C GLU A 173 11.16 -7.39 -5.15
N THR A 174 9.83 -7.55 -5.14
CA THR A 174 8.92 -6.95 -6.13
C THR A 174 8.92 -5.42 -6.07
N PHE A 175 8.87 -4.85 -4.88
CA PHE A 175 8.92 -3.40 -4.66
C PHE A 175 10.35 -2.86 -4.70
N GLY A 176 11.34 -3.64 -4.31
CA GLY A 176 12.75 -3.25 -4.26
C GLY A 176 13.40 -3.11 -5.62
N SER A 177 12.94 -3.84 -6.64
CA SER A 177 13.41 -3.66 -8.02
C SER A 177 13.08 -2.25 -8.56
N ALA A 178 11.93 -1.69 -8.17
CA ALA A 178 11.58 -0.31 -8.47
C ALA A 178 12.44 0.71 -7.68
N MET A 179 12.87 0.36 -6.45
CA MET A 179 13.81 1.20 -5.68
C MET A 179 15.23 1.25 -6.28
N ALA A 180 15.65 0.23 -7.01
CA ALA A 180 16.96 0.21 -7.65
C ALA A 180 17.07 1.24 -8.78
N GLU A 181 15.97 1.53 -9.47
CA GLU A 181 15.90 2.60 -10.48
C GLU A 181 15.82 3.99 -9.84
N ASP A 182 15.20 4.11 -8.67
CA ASP A 182 14.99 5.38 -7.97
C ASP A 182 15.88 5.52 -6.70
N ALA A 183 16.86 4.64 -6.52
CA ALA A 183 17.75 4.61 -5.35
C ALA A 183 18.51 5.93 -5.12
N ARG A 184 18.67 6.74 -6.16
CA ARG A 184 19.26 8.08 -6.04
C ARG A 184 18.30 9.06 -5.36
N THR A 185 17.02 8.98 -5.66
CA THR A 185 15.96 9.80 -5.05
C THR A 185 15.67 9.32 -3.64
N TYR A 186 15.68 8.01 -3.43
CA TYR A 186 15.47 7.39 -2.12
C TYR A 186 16.64 7.64 -1.15
N ARG A 187 17.92 7.50 -1.59
CA ARG A 187 19.10 7.83 -0.78
C ARG A 187 19.19 9.31 -0.43
N ARG A 188 18.58 10.19 -1.20
CA ARG A 188 18.49 11.62 -0.87
C ARG A 188 17.40 11.93 0.15
N GLY A 189 16.61 10.92 0.58
CA GLY A 189 15.74 10.98 1.73
C GLY A 189 14.66 12.05 1.70
N ARG A 190 14.40 12.65 0.57
CA ARG A 190 13.42 13.70 0.43
C ARG A 190 12.44 13.38 -0.68
N ILE A 191 11.51 12.51 -0.36
CA ILE A 191 10.16 12.85 -0.74
C ILE A 191 9.86 14.11 0.06
N VAL A 192 9.62 15.19 -0.65
CA VAL A 192 9.24 16.46 -0.06
C VAL A 192 8.19 16.18 1.00
N THR A 193 8.57 16.26 2.25
CA THR A 193 7.63 16.27 3.35
C THR A 193 6.79 17.51 3.08
N PRO A 194 5.47 17.39 2.81
CA PRO A 194 4.63 18.57 2.88
C PRO A 194 4.82 19.10 4.29
N THR A 195 5.41 20.26 4.41
CA THR A 195 5.58 20.93 5.70
C THR A 195 4.21 21.07 6.31
N ALA A 196 3.99 20.40 7.41
CA ALA A 196 2.72 20.41 8.15
C ALA A 196 2.49 21.77 8.86
N GLU A 197 3.23 22.80 8.48
CA GLU A 197 3.04 24.15 8.97
C GLU A 197 3.37 25.14 7.85
N GLY A 198 2.31 25.76 7.30
CA GLY A 198 2.40 26.91 6.42
C GLY A 198 2.88 28.14 7.18
N GLY A 199 4.15 28.19 7.51
CA GLY A 199 4.84 29.42 7.82
C GLY A 199 5.33 30.06 6.53
N PRO A 200 5.12 31.36 6.29
CA PRO A 200 5.67 32.04 5.13
C PRO A 200 7.21 31.95 5.17
N PRO A 201 7.87 31.83 3.99
CA PRO A 201 9.32 31.84 3.96
C PRO A 201 9.82 33.13 4.61
N ALA A 202 10.75 32.98 5.55
CA ALA A 202 11.44 34.09 6.15
C ALA A 202 12.02 34.96 5.04
N ALA A 203 11.63 36.23 5.01
CA ALA A 203 12.16 37.21 4.06
C ALA A 203 13.67 37.25 4.22
N ALA A 204 14.39 37.01 3.11
CA ALA A 204 15.81 37.22 3.03
C ALA A 204 16.08 38.69 3.34
N GLY A 205 16.80 38.93 4.43
CA GLY A 205 17.24 40.28 4.80
C GLY A 205 18.09 40.86 3.67
N SER A 206 17.67 41.99 3.14
CA SER A 206 18.47 42.84 2.29
C SER A 206 19.54 43.49 3.17
N GLU A 207 20.78 43.06 3.07
CA GLU A 207 21.90 43.89 3.47
C GLU A 207 21.99 45.04 2.51
N ALA A 208 21.75 46.24 3.03
CA ALA A 208 22.07 47.49 2.34
C ALA A 208 23.46 47.92 2.78
N ILE A 209 24.24 48.25 1.79
CA ILE A 209 25.52 49.00 1.89
C ILE A 209 25.21 50.47 2.23
#